data_2fb57ff129b7ab275a4a74e695c5ac70
#
_entry.id   2fb57ff129b7ab275a4a74e695c5ac70
#
_cell.length_a   1.000
_cell.length_b   1.000
_cell.length_c   1.000
_cell.angle_alpha   90.00
_cell.angle_beta   90.00
_cell.angle_gamma   90.00
#
_symmetry.space_group_name_H-M   'P 1'
#
loop_
_entity.id
_entity.type
_entity.pdbx_description
1 polymer ?
#
loop_
_entity_poly.entity_id
_entity_poly.type
_entity_poly.pdbx_seq_one_letter_code
_entity_poly.pdbx_strand_id
1 'polypeptide(L)'
;MSPRMKLLLMMGLFALPTLASFAAFYWFPPTKTSNYGELISPVINLPALPLSVVDGADAKRGEGEQGLRGKWLIVTRDSGGCEAMCEQKLFAMRQSRLIVGREMDRVVRVVLIDDDTQPSSELVKRYQGTAWVAAKSSPWLSRLPIPAQDASNGRAFFYAVDPLGNVFMRYGADADTKLIAKDLRQVLKASQIG
;
A
#
# COMPACT_ATOMS: atom_id res chain seq x y z
N MET A 1 -32.53 -40.50 -32.09
CA MET A 1 -31.47 -40.40 -31.10
C MET A 1 -31.78 -41.32 -29.93
N SER A 2 -30.84 -42.19 -29.60
CA SER A 2 -31.00 -43.10 -28.45
C SER A 2 -31.04 -42.30 -27.12
N PRO A 3 -31.71 -42.82 -26.07
CA PRO A 3 -31.76 -42.12 -24.77
C PRO A 3 -30.38 -41.88 -24.18
N ARG A 4 -29.42 -42.77 -24.44
CA ARG A 4 -28.00 -42.59 -24.03
C ARG A 4 -27.34 -41.40 -24.74
N MET A 5 -27.62 -41.17 -26.00
CA MET A 5 -27.10 -40.04 -26.79
C MET A 5 -27.64 -38.70 -26.26
N LYS A 6 -28.93 -38.64 -25.87
CA LYS A 6 -29.54 -37.45 -25.26
C LYS A 6 -28.88 -37.13 -23.92
N LEU A 7 -28.63 -38.14 -23.09
CA LEU A 7 -27.96 -37.97 -21.78
C LEU A 7 -26.54 -37.42 -21.97
N LEU A 8 -25.75 -37.97 -22.87
CA LEU A 8 -24.39 -37.50 -23.14
C LEU A 8 -24.35 -36.06 -23.67
N LEU A 9 -25.31 -35.70 -24.54
CA LEU A 9 -25.44 -34.33 -25.03
C LEU A 9 -25.78 -33.36 -23.89
N MET A 10 -26.69 -33.73 -22.99
CA MET A 10 -27.02 -32.89 -21.83
C MET A 10 -25.82 -32.76 -20.92
N MET A 11 -25.11 -33.82 -20.58
CA MET A 11 -23.88 -33.76 -19.78
C MET A 11 -22.80 -32.86 -20.41
N GLY A 12 -22.59 -33.01 -21.73
CA GLY A 12 -21.66 -32.17 -22.48
C GLY A 12 -22.04 -30.68 -22.43
N LEU A 13 -23.34 -30.38 -22.60
CA LEU A 13 -23.84 -28.99 -22.52
C LEU A 13 -23.59 -28.34 -21.15
N PHE A 14 -23.79 -29.09 -20.05
CA PHE A 14 -23.53 -28.58 -18.69
C PHE A 14 -22.02 -28.54 -18.36
N ALA A 15 -21.21 -29.45 -18.90
CA ALA A 15 -19.77 -29.44 -18.69
C ALA A 15 -19.04 -28.33 -19.48
N LEU A 16 -19.62 -27.92 -20.63
CA LEU A 16 -18.99 -26.97 -21.55
C LEU A 16 -18.60 -25.61 -20.91
N PRO A 17 -19.46 -24.90 -20.14
CA PRO A 17 -19.08 -23.64 -19.54
C PRO A 17 -17.97 -23.81 -18.51
N THR A 18 -17.95 -24.92 -17.77
CA THR A 18 -16.88 -25.19 -16.78
C THR A 18 -15.55 -25.44 -17.49
N LEU A 19 -15.55 -26.28 -18.53
CA LEU A 19 -14.35 -26.55 -19.33
C LEU A 19 -13.85 -25.29 -20.05
N ALA A 20 -14.76 -24.48 -20.59
CA ALA A 20 -14.42 -23.20 -21.23
C ALA A 20 -13.81 -22.23 -20.24
N SER A 21 -14.31 -22.15 -18.98
CA SER A 21 -13.75 -21.31 -17.92
C SER A 21 -12.33 -21.76 -17.55
N PHE A 22 -12.10 -23.05 -17.40
CA PHE A 22 -10.75 -23.59 -17.17
C PHE A 22 -9.80 -23.28 -18.33
N ALA A 23 -10.24 -23.51 -19.56
CA ALA A 23 -9.45 -23.23 -20.76
C ALA A 23 -9.11 -21.72 -20.84
N ALA A 24 -10.08 -20.84 -20.60
CA ALA A 24 -9.86 -19.40 -20.59
C ALA A 24 -8.85 -18.99 -19.52
N PHE A 25 -8.93 -19.54 -18.30
CA PHE A 25 -8.01 -19.23 -17.21
C PHE A 25 -6.57 -19.65 -17.52
N TYR A 26 -6.35 -20.83 -18.09
CA TYR A 26 -5.00 -21.33 -18.37
C TYR A 26 -4.39 -20.79 -19.66
N TRP A 27 -5.19 -20.54 -20.71
CA TRP A 27 -4.68 -20.08 -22.01
C TRP A 27 -4.73 -18.57 -22.17
N PHE A 28 -5.62 -17.89 -21.46
CA PHE A 28 -5.76 -16.43 -21.49
C PHE A 28 -5.72 -15.84 -20.07
N PRO A 29 -4.62 -16.05 -19.31
CA PRO A 29 -4.51 -15.46 -17.98
C PRO A 29 -4.66 -13.94 -18.09
N PRO A 30 -5.39 -13.28 -17.17
CA PRO A 30 -5.53 -11.83 -17.18
C PRO A 30 -4.16 -11.19 -16.97
N THR A 31 -3.62 -10.56 -18.01
CA THR A 31 -2.31 -9.90 -17.99
C THR A 31 -2.34 -8.48 -17.42
N LYS A 32 -3.54 -7.91 -17.28
CA LYS A 32 -3.71 -6.55 -16.74
C LYS A 32 -4.32 -6.60 -15.35
N THR A 33 -3.55 -6.14 -14.38
CA THR A 33 -4.09 -5.81 -13.07
C THR A 33 -4.90 -4.50 -13.17
N SER A 34 -6.01 -4.39 -12.45
CA SER A 34 -6.84 -3.17 -12.45
C SER A 34 -6.27 -2.07 -11.55
N ASN A 35 -5.10 -2.28 -10.96
CA ASN A 35 -4.46 -1.36 -10.05
C ASN A 35 -3.65 -0.31 -10.82
N TYR A 36 -3.63 0.90 -10.30
CA TYR A 36 -2.77 1.97 -10.77
C TYR A 36 -1.34 1.82 -10.22
N GLY A 37 -1.23 1.51 -8.92
CA GLY A 37 0.05 1.24 -8.28
C GLY A 37 0.68 -0.06 -8.77
N GLU A 38 2.00 -0.12 -8.72
CA GLU A 38 2.77 -1.32 -9.02
C GLU A 38 2.63 -2.34 -7.88
N LEU A 39 2.10 -3.51 -8.20
CA LEU A 39 2.00 -4.61 -7.24
C LEU A 39 3.39 -5.20 -6.96
N ILE A 40 3.67 -5.42 -5.68
CA ILE A 40 4.90 -6.05 -5.21
C ILE A 40 4.65 -7.55 -5.05
N SER A 41 5.36 -8.35 -5.84
CA SER A 41 5.25 -9.81 -5.80
C SER A 41 6.66 -10.44 -5.79
N PRO A 42 6.96 -11.31 -4.80
CA PRO A 42 6.14 -11.64 -3.63
C PRO A 42 5.98 -10.46 -2.68
N VAL A 43 4.90 -10.42 -1.90
CA VAL A 43 4.70 -9.42 -0.86
C VAL A 43 5.80 -9.49 0.19
N ILE A 44 6.23 -8.33 0.68
CA ILE A 44 7.32 -8.23 1.65
C ILE A 44 6.73 -7.91 3.02
N ASN A 45 6.91 -8.81 3.98
CA ASN A 45 6.46 -8.59 5.34
C ASN A 45 7.47 -7.73 6.11
N LEU A 46 7.01 -6.61 6.65
CA LEU A 46 7.78 -5.76 7.54
C LEU A 46 7.69 -6.32 8.96
N PRO A 47 8.82 -6.46 9.67
CA PRO A 47 8.80 -6.94 11.04
C PRO A 47 8.04 -5.97 11.94
N ALA A 48 7.42 -6.50 12.99
CA ALA A 48 6.93 -5.66 14.08
C ALA A 48 8.13 -5.00 14.77
N LEU A 49 8.20 -3.68 14.68
CA LEU A 49 9.29 -2.92 15.28
C LEU A 49 8.76 -1.94 16.31
N PRO A 50 9.53 -1.72 17.40
CA PRO A 50 9.36 -0.51 18.19
C PRO A 50 9.73 0.68 17.29
N LEU A 51 8.73 1.38 16.77
CA LEU A 51 8.94 2.59 16.01
C LEU A 51 8.95 3.75 17.00
N SER A 52 10.09 4.43 17.14
CA SER A 52 10.15 5.69 17.87
C SER A 52 9.47 6.76 17.02
N VAL A 53 8.22 7.08 17.33
CA VAL A 53 7.50 8.20 16.70
C VAL A 53 8.09 9.50 17.23
N VAL A 54 8.66 10.29 16.33
CA VAL A 54 9.32 11.55 16.70
C VAL A 54 8.29 12.63 16.99
N ASP A 55 7.20 12.71 16.22
CA ASP A 55 6.11 13.67 16.44
C ASP A 55 4.87 13.37 15.57
N GLY A 56 3.74 13.98 15.89
CA GLY A 56 2.65 14.31 14.97
C GLY A 56 1.61 13.25 14.61
N ALA A 57 1.66 12.09 15.22
CA ALA A 57 0.57 11.13 15.00
C ALA A 57 -0.64 11.45 15.90
N ASP A 58 -1.87 11.23 15.38
CA ASP A 58 -3.05 11.00 16.21
C ASP A 58 -2.94 9.67 17.03
N ALA A 59 -1.78 9.03 17.00
CA ALA A 59 -1.39 8.02 17.95
C ALA A 59 -1.33 8.71 19.31
N LYS A 60 -2.30 8.45 20.18
CA LYS A 60 -2.30 8.92 21.56
C LYS A 60 -0.93 8.66 22.14
N ARG A 61 -0.33 9.69 22.74
CA ARG A 61 0.99 9.63 23.35
C ARG A 61 1.12 8.41 24.24
N GLY A 62 1.87 7.39 23.81
CA GLY A 62 2.00 6.10 24.50
C GLY A 62 1.67 4.86 23.65
N GLU A 63 1.05 5.01 22.48
CA GLU A 63 0.68 3.89 21.61
C GLU A 63 1.65 3.69 20.43
N GLY A 64 2.88 4.21 20.50
CA GLY A 64 3.82 4.34 19.39
C GLY A 64 3.92 3.13 18.45
N GLU A 65 4.13 1.93 18.99
CA GLU A 65 4.18 0.70 18.20
C GLU A 65 2.79 0.11 17.92
N GLN A 66 1.90 0.19 18.91
CA GLN A 66 0.55 -0.40 18.83
C GLN A 66 -0.37 0.43 17.93
N GLY A 67 -0.16 1.76 17.84
CA GLY A 67 -0.99 2.66 17.05
C GLY A 67 -0.87 2.47 15.53
N LEU A 68 0.19 1.83 15.04
CA LEU A 68 0.39 1.52 13.62
C LEU A 68 0.00 0.09 13.26
N ARG A 69 -0.04 -0.81 14.23
CA ARG A 69 -0.48 -2.19 14.01
C ARG A 69 -1.98 -2.27 13.78
N GLY A 70 -2.36 -3.14 12.86
CA GLY A 70 -3.77 -3.32 12.53
C GLY A 70 -4.34 -2.17 11.69
N LYS A 71 -3.53 -1.21 11.25
CA LYS A 71 -3.90 -0.12 10.34
C LYS A 71 -3.32 -0.33 8.96
N TRP A 72 -4.01 0.19 7.96
CA TRP A 72 -3.47 0.36 6.63
C TRP A 72 -2.50 1.52 6.64
N LEU A 73 -1.28 1.33 6.11
CA LEU A 73 -0.27 2.38 6.12
C LEU A 73 0.05 2.84 4.69
N ILE A 74 0.24 4.15 4.54
CA ILE A 74 0.92 4.72 3.40
C ILE A 74 2.28 5.18 3.92
N VAL A 75 3.35 4.50 3.49
CA VAL A 75 4.70 4.67 4.03
C VAL A 75 5.61 5.27 2.98
N THR A 76 6.36 6.29 3.32
CA THR A 76 7.49 6.78 2.52
C THR A 76 8.75 6.84 3.36
N ARG A 77 9.92 6.80 2.69
CA ARG A 77 11.20 7.14 3.32
C ARG A 77 11.67 8.47 2.80
N ASP A 78 12.27 9.28 3.65
CA ASP A 78 12.90 10.53 3.26
C ASP A 78 13.84 11.07 4.35
N SER A 79 14.55 12.16 4.03
CA SER A 79 15.24 12.99 5.01
C SER A 79 14.24 13.73 5.89
N GLY A 80 14.60 13.97 7.17
CA GLY A 80 13.82 14.85 8.02
C GLY A 80 13.76 16.30 7.52
N GLY A 81 14.72 16.73 6.68
CA GLY A 81 14.71 18.03 6.04
C GLY A 81 13.63 18.22 4.98
N CYS A 82 13.12 17.13 4.44
CA CYS A 82 11.98 17.07 3.50
C CYS A 82 12.01 18.12 2.41
N GLU A 83 12.78 17.85 1.35
CA GLU A 83 12.86 18.70 0.17
C GLU A 83 11.61 18.58 -0.74
N ALA A 84 11.59 19.26 -1.88
CA ALA A 84 10.44 19.38 -2.76
C ALA A 84 9.76 18.04 -3.14
N MET A 85 10.55 17.00 -3.46
CA MET A 85 10.01 15.67 -3.79
C MET A 85 9.35 15.01 -2.57
N CYS A 86 9.91 15.18 -1.38
CA CYS A 86 9.31 14.73 -0.14
C CYS A 86 7.96 15.43 0.12
N GLU A 87 7.90 16.75 -0.01
CA GLU A 87 6.64 17.50 0.14
C GLU A 87 5.58 17.07 -0.88
N GLN A 88 5.98 16.80 -2.12
CA GLN A 88 5.08 16.27 -3.15
C GLN A 88 4.46 14.92 -2.72
N LYS A 89 5.27 14.01 -2.18
CA LYS A 89 4.77 12.73 -1.65
C LYS A 89 3.84 12.93 -0.45
N LEU A 90 4.20 13.79 0.49
CA LEU A 90 3.35 14.10 1.65
C LEU A 90 2.00 14.65 1.22
N PHE A 91 1.99 15.54 0.22
CA PHE A 91 0.76 16.05 -0.36
C PHE A 91 -0.06 14.92 -0.99
N ALA A 92 0.55 14.07 -1.82
CA ALA A 92 -0.12 12.94 -2.46
C ALA A 92 -0.73 11.97 -1.43
N MET A 93 0.03 11.60 -0.39
CA MET A 93 -0.42 10.73 0.70
C MET A 93 -1.59 11.34 1.48
N ARG A 94 -1.53 12.66 1.76
CA ARG A 94 -2.61 13.39 2.43
C ARG A 94 -3.87 13.41 1.57
N GLN A 95 -3.76 13.80 0.32
CA GLN A 95 -4.91 13.91 -0.59
C GLN A 95 -5.55 12.53 -0.84
N SER A 96 -4.75 11.52 -1.10
CA SER A 96 -5.25 10.16 -1.31
C SER A 96 -6.05 9.65 -0.10
N ARG A 97 -5.54 9.86 1.12
CA ARG A 97 -6.26 9.51 2.36
C ARG A 97 -7.60 10.25 2.48
N LEU A 98 -7.62 11.56 2.22
CA LEU A 98 -8.85 12.36 2.27
C LEU A 98 -9.88 11.90 1.24
N ILE A 99 -9.44 11.59 0.00
CA ILE A 99 -10.31 11.09 -1.07
C ILE A 99 -10.92 9.73 -0.73
N VAL A 100 -10.23 8.88 0.05
CA VAL A 100 -10.81 7.60 0.53
C VAL A 100 -12.13 7.81 1.28
N GLY A 101 -12.28 8.93 1.99
CA GLY A 101 -13.56 9.32 2.64
C GLY A 101 -13.79 8.58 3.95
N ARG A 102 -14.93 7.90 4.10
CA ARG A 102 -15.33 7.26 5.38
C ARG A 102 -14.34 6.25 5.93
N GLU A 103 -13.54 5.63 5.09
CA GLU A 103 -12.53 4.64 5.49
C GLU A 103 -11.17 5.28 5.85
N MET A 104 -11.06 6.63 5.80
CA MET A 104 -9.77 7.33 6.00
C MET A 104 -9.16 7.08 7.38
N ASP A 105 -9.95 6.79 8.41
CA ASP A 105 -9.45 6.55 9.77
C ASP A 105 -8.77 5.19 9.93
N ARG A 106 -8.95 4.30 8.95
CA ARG A 106 -8.23 3.03 8.83
C ARG A 106 -6.85 3.21 8.19
N VAL A 107 -6.56 4.38 7.59
CA VAL A 107 -5.34 4.64 6.83
C VAL A 107 -4.45 5.64 7.57
N VAL A 108 -3.24 5.25 7.93
CA VAL A 108 -2.24 6.08 8.59
C VAL A 108 -1.12 6.42 7.60
N ARG A 109 -0.67 7.66 7.63
CA ARG A 109 0.49 8.13 6.85
C ARG A 109 1.74 8.05 7.71
N VAL A 110 2.81 7.47 7.17
CA VAL A 110 4.07 7.25 7.88
C VAL A 110 5.24 7.77 7.05
N VAL A 111 6.10 8.56 7.66
CA VAL A 111 7.39 8.96 7.10
C VAL A 111 8.50 8.30 7.90
N LEU A 112 9.31 7.50 7.24
CA LEU A 112 10.52 6.90 7.79
C LEU A 112 11.69 7.85 7.53
N ILE A 113 12.15 8.53 8.58
CA ILE A 113 13.31 9.43 8.51
C ILE A 113 14.57 8.57 8.46
N ASP A 114 15.29 8.63 7.36
CA ASP A 114 16.45 7.76 7.08
C ASP A 114 17.79 8.41 7.43
N ASP A 115 17.77 9.62 8.01
CA ASP A 115 18.93 10.36 8.49
C ASP A 115 18.75 10.89 9.94
N ASP A 116 19.65 11.77 10.38
CA ASP A 116 19.59 12.37 11.73
C ASP A 116 18.88 13.72 11.75
N THR A 117 18.32 14.16 10.62
CA THR A 117 17.64 15.45 10.51
C THR A 117 16.24 15.34 11.11
N GLN A 118 15.86 16.31 11.92
CA GLN A 118 14.51 16.38 12.46
C GLN A 118 13.58 17.18 11.53
N PRO A 119 12.32 16.78 11.36
CA PRO A 119 11.36 17.56 10.61
C PRO A 119 11.08 18.89 11.33
N SER A 120 10.94 19.97 10.57
CA SER A 120 10.61 21.26 11.13
C SER A 120 9.20 21.26 11.75
N SER A 121 9.00 22.02 12.82
CA SER A 121 7.68 22.13 13.47
C SER A 121 6.60 22.68 12.52
N GLU A 122 6.99 23.49 11.53
CA GLU A 122 6.09 23.98 10.49
C GLU A 122 5.64 22.85 9.56
N LEU A 123 6.58 22.00 9.13
CA LEU A 123 6.28 20.83 8.27
C LEU A 123 5.35 19.86 9.00
N VAL A 124 5.63 19.56 10.26
CA VAL A 124 4.79 18.68 11.09
C VAL A 124 3.37 19.25 11.24
N LYS A 125 3.22 20.55 11.50
CA LYS A 125 1.90 21.21 11.57
C LYS A 125 1.17 21.16 10.24
N ARG A 126 1.87 21.42 9.10
CA ARG A 126 1.29 21.41 7.75
C ARG A 126 0.75 20.03 7.38
N TYR A 127 1.42 18.98 7.81
CA TYR A 127 1.05 17.58 7.53
C TYR A 127 0.60 16.84 8.80
N GLN A 128 -0.13 17.52 9.67
CA GLN A 128 -0.70 16.93 10.89
C GLN A 128 -1.39 15.58 10.62
N GLY A 129 -1.28 14.63 11.54
CA GLY A 129 -1.78 13.27 11.41
C GLY A 129 -0.87 12.38 10.54
N THR A 130 0.39 12.79 10.32
CA THR A 130 1.44 11.95 9.75
C THR A 130 2.35 11.47 10.87
N ALA A 131 2.61 10.18 10.96
CA ALA A 131 3.58 9.62 11.88
C ALA A 131 5.00 9.82 11.33
N TRP A 132 5.82 10.57 12.02
CA TRP A 132 7.24 10.78 11.71
C TRP A 132 8.08 9.82 12.56
N VAL A 133 8.82 8.94 11.91
CA VAL A 133 9.52 7.83 12.56
C VAL A 133 11.01 7.92 12.29
N ALA A 134 11.83 7.98 13.35
CA ALA A 134 13.27 7.85 13.22
C ALA A 134 13.59 6.41 12.80
N ALA A 135 14.08 6.23 11.56
CA ALA A 135 14.21 4.92 10.95
C ALA A 135 15.62 4.60 10.44
N LYS A 136 16.62 5.47 10.65
CA LYS A 136 17.99 5.33 10.13
C LYS A 136 18.58 3.92 10.34
N SER A 137 18.30 3.30 11.48
CA SER A 137 18.75 1.95 11.82
C SER A 137 17.62 0.91 11.75
N SER A 138 16.46 1.27 11.19
CA SER A 138 15.30 0.39 11.15
C SER A 138 15.42 -0.65 10.05
N PRO A 139 15.17 -1.94 10.33
CA PRO A 139 15.08 -2.97 9.31
C PRO A 139 13.96 -2.73 8.28
N TRP A 140 13.04 -1.82 8.51
CA TRP A 140 12.04 -1.42 7.51
C TRP A 140 12.70 -0.82 6.27
N LEU A 141 13.72 0.06 6.45
CA LEU A 141 14.40 0.70 5.33
C LEU A 141 15.07 -0.30 4.39
N SER A 142 15.69 -1.35 4.94
CA SER A 142 16.34 -2.39 4.14
C SER A 142 15.37 -3.35 3.46
N ARG A 143 14.12 -3.41 3.93
CA ARG A 143 13.08 -4.29 3.38
C ARG A 143 12.14 -3.61 2.40
N LEU A 144 12.11 -2.27 2.33
CA LEU A 144 11.33 -1.59 1.31
C LEU A 144 11.85 -1.97 -0.09
N PRO A 145 10.97 -2.42 -1.00
CA PRO A 145 11.38 -2.86 -2.33
C PRO A 145 11.75 -1.65 -3.21
N ILE A 146 13.04 -1.47 -3.42
CA ILE A 146 13.58 -0.40 -4.26
C ILE A 146 13.88 -0.98 -5.63
N PRO A 147 13.44 -0.37 -6.75
CA PRO A 147 13.84 -0.79 -8.08
C PRO A 147 15.37 -0.73 -8.24
N ALA A 148 15.95 -1.70 -8.94
CA ALA A 148 17.39 -1.75 -9.14
C ALA A 148 17.96 -0.51 -9.87
N GLN A 149 17.13 0.16 -10.66
CA GLN A 149 17.49 1.37 -11.42
C GLN A 149 17.26 2.67 -10.64
N ASP A 150 16.73 2.59 -9.41
CA ASP A 150 16.42 3.79 -8.63
C ASP A 150 17.67 4.41 -8.01
N ALA A 151 18.01 5.62 -8.45
CA ALA A 151 19.11 6.42 -7.91
C ALA A 151 18.76 7.18 -6.63
N SER A 152 17.47 7.25 -6.26
CA SER A 152 16.97 8.00 -5.09
C SER A 152 17.07 7.23 -3.77
N ASN A 153 17.60 6.01 -3.81
CA ASN A 153 17.64 5.10 -2.67
C ASN A 153 16.23 4.87 -2.04
N GLY A 154 15.22 4.76 -2.88
CA GLY A 154 13.82 4.56 -2.49
C GLY A 154 13.06 5.82 -2.10
N ARG A 155 13.70 7.00 -2.08
CA ARG A 155 13.04 8.27 -1.75
C ARG A 155 12.07 8.75 -2.82
N ALA A 156 12.15 8.22 -4.07
CA ALA A 156 11.20 8.54 -5.13
C ALA A 156 9.84 7.82 -5.00
N PHE A 157 9.66 7.00 -3.96
CA PHE A 157 8.48 6.15 -3.83
C PHE A 157 7.76 6.30 -2.50
N PHE A 158 6.49 5.90 -2.50
CA PHE A 158 5.77 5.55 -1.28
C PHE A 158 5.01 4.23 -1.49
N TYR A 159 4.69 3.57 -0.40
CA TYR A 159 4.24 2.19 -0.35
C TYR A 159 2.93 2.06 0.39
N ALA A 160 2.06 1.16 -0.07
CA ALA A 160 0.92 0.72 0.71
C ALA A 160 1.26 -0.56 1.47
N VAL A 161 0.93 -0.56 2.76
CA VAL A 161 1.17 -1.66 3.69
C VAL A 161 -0.15 -2.05 4.33
N ASP A 162 -0.42 -3.35 4.38
CA ASP A 162 -1.63 -3.87 4.97
C ASP A 162 -1.56 -3.94 6.52
N PRO A 163 -2.68 -4.21 7.22
CA PRO A 163 -2.70 -4.32 8.68
C PRO A 163 -1.84 -5.44 9.27
N LEU A 164 -1.40 -6.39 8.45
CA LEU A 164 -0.49 -7.48 8.83
C LEU A 164 0.98 -7.11 8.64
N GLY A 165 1.27 -5.92 8.07
CA GLY A 165 2.61 -5.45 7.80
C GLY A 165 3.16 -5.84 6.43
N ASN A 166 2.33 -6.32 5.51
CA ASN A 166 2.78 -6.69 4.18
C ASN A 166 2.81 -5.47 3.25
N VAL A 167 3.98 -5.19 2.67
CA VAL A 167 4.14 -4.21 1.59
C VAL A 167 3.65 -4.86 0.31
N PHE A 168 2.55 -4.37 -0.25
CA PHE A 168 1.90 -5.01 -1.40
C PHE A 168 1.82 -4.12 -2.64
N MET A 169 2.03 -2.80 -2.50
CA MET A 169 1.93 -1.87 -3.61
C MET A 169 2.89 -0.70 -3.47
N ARG A 170 3.39 -0.20 -4.59
CA ARG A 170 4.31 0.93 -4.69
C ARG A 170 3.77 1.98 -5.67
N TYR A 171 4.04 3.26 -5.34
CA TYR A 171 3.68 4.42 -6.16
C TYR A 171 4.90 5.34 -6.30
N GLY A 172 5.03 6.00 -7.45
CA GLY A 172 5.99 7.07 -7.64
C GLY A 172 5.57 8.36 -6.94
N ALA A 173 6.50 9.28 -6.75
CA ALA A 173 6.24 10.57 -6.10
C ALA A 173 5.24 11.45 -6.88
N ASP A 174 5.14 11.26 -8.18
CA ASP A 174 4.26 11.96 -9.13
C ASP A 174 2.90 11.28 -9.35
N ALA A 175 2.59 10.22 -8.59
CA ALA A 175 1.40 9.41 -8.78
C ALA A 175 0.09 10.20 -8.55
N ASP A 176 -0.91 9.94 -9.40
CA ASP A 176 -2.23 10.59 -9.33
C ASP A 176 -2.98 10.18 -8.06
N THR A 177 -3.32 11.17 -7.23
CA THR A 177 -3.96 10.99 -5.93
C THR A 177 -5.33 10.32 -6.02
N LYS A 178 -6.09 10.54 -7.10
CA LYS A 178 -7.41 9.92 -7.30
C LYS A 178 -7.26 8.44 -7.63
N LEU A 179 -6.25 8.09 -8.42
CA LEU A 179 -5.97 6.69 -8.77
C LEU A 179 -5.42 5.92 -7.58
N ILE A 180 -4.54 6.53 -6.77
CA ILE A 180 -4.10 5.97 -5.49
C ILE A 180 -5.29 5.70 -4.57
N ALA A 181 -6.18 6.70 -4.40
CA ALA A 181 -7.36 6.56 -3.57
C ALA A 181 -8.34 5.48 -4.09
N LYS A 182 -8.41 5.27 -5.41
CA LYS A 182 -9.17 4.18 -6.01
C LYS A 182 -8.63 2.83 -5.59
N ASP A 183 -7.31 2.63 -5.69
CA ASP A 183 -6.66 1.39 -5.27
C ASP A 183 -6.88 1.13 -3.77
N LEU A 184 -6.66 2.15 -2.92
CA LEU A 184 -6.90 2.04 -1.48
C LEU A 184 -8.35 1.68 -1.16
N ARG A 185 -9.34 2.31 -1.81
CA ARG A 185 -10.75 1.96 -1.62
C ARG A 185 -11.06 0.53 -2.00
N GLN A 186 -10.42 0.01 -3.03
CA GLN A 186 -10.62 -1.37 -3.48
C GLN A 186 -10.16 -2.36 -2.42
N VAL A 187 -8.97 -2.18 -1.85
CA VAL A 187 -8.45 -3.05 -0.80
C VAL A 187 -9.20 -2.88 0.53
N LEU A 188 -9.56 -1.66 0.91
CA LEU A 188 -10.32 -1.38 2.12
C LEU A 188 -11.72 -2.00 2.09
N LYS A 189 -12.39 -2.03 0.92
CA LYS A 189 -13.68 -2.70 0.75
C LYS A 189 -13.57 -4.22 0.85
N ALA A 190 -12.47 -4.79 0.36
CA ALA A 190 -12.24 -6.24 0.40
C ALA A 190 -11.85 -6.74 1.78
N SER A 191 -11.32 -5.86 2.65
CA SER A 191 -10.83 -6.19 3.98
C SER A 191 -11.72 -5.63 5.08
N GLN A 192 -12.01 -6.46 6.09
CA GLN A 192 -12.70 -6.05 7.32
C GLN A 192 -11.73 -5.70 8.46
N ILE A 193 -10.41 -5.82 8.24
CA ILE A 193 -9.35 -5.57 9.21
C ILE A 193 -8.83 -4.14 9.05
N GLY A 194 -8.52 -3.47 10.18
CA GLY A 194 -7.88 -2.15 10.21
C GLY A 194 -8.75 -1.03 10.68
#